data_cc82ecd8baec2682300fe641adbae3b5
#
_entry.id   cc82ecd8baec2682300fe641adbae3b5
#
_cell.length_a   1.000
_cell.length_b   1.000
_cell.length_c   1.000
_cell.angle_alpha   90.00
_cell.angle_beta   90.00
_cell.angle_gamma   90.00
#
_symmetry.space_group_name_H-M   'P 1'
#
loop_
_entity.id
_entity.type
_entity.pdbx_description
1 polymer ?
#
loop_
_entity_poly.entity_id
_entity_poly.type
_entity_poly.pdbx_seq_one_letter_code
_entity_poly.pdbx_strand_id
1 'polypeptide(L)'
;MLEIRGAVLERFGSPRPFATSRPITIADLALAPPGTEELLVRIEAAGVCHSDLSVVDGNRVRPTPMLLGHEAAGIIEQVGDGVNDVSVGQRVVMTFLPRCGHCAACVTDGLTPCEPGSAANNAGTLLGGGMRLSRGDDKVFHHLGVSGFATHAVVNRASVVPVDRDVPPPVAALLGCAMLTGGGAVLNVGKPRPGQTVAVVGLGGVGMAAVMTALSYAGVHVVGVDQLPEKLTGARTLGAHEAYTPQEATAAGVKAAVVVEAAGHPAALETAIALTAAGGRTITVGLPRPDARISVSPLGFVAEGRSLIGSYLGSAVPDRDIPQFVELWRSGRLPVESLVSSRITLD
;
A
#
# COMPACT_ATOMS: atom_id res chain seq x y z
N MET A 1 4.09 -21.79 21.84
CA MET A 1 3.55 -21.59 20.48
C MET A 1 2.06 -21.32 20.60
N LEU A 2 1.54 -20.38 19.83
CA LEU A 2 0.12 -20.05 19.77
C LEU A 2 -0.49 -20.72 18.53
N GLU A 3 -1.64 -21.36 18.67
CA GLU A 3 -2.42 -21.84 17.53
C GLU A 3 -3.19 -20.66 16.92
N ILE A 4 -3.06 -20.46 15.61
CA ILE A 4 -3.71 -19.40 14.85
C ILE A 4 -4.38 -19.97 13.61
N ARG A 5 -5.37 -19.25 13.06
CA ARG A 5 -5.94 -19.54 11.75
C ARG A 5 -5.52 -18.46 10.77
N GLY A 6 -5.22 -18.86 9.54
CA GLY A 6 -4.79 -17.91 8.50
C GLY A 6 -4.99 -18.40 7.09
N ALA A 7 -5.00 -17.44 6.14
CA ALA A 7 -5.16 -17.69 4.71
C ALA A 7 -3.78 -17.94 4.06
N VAL A 8 -3.49 -19.20 3.80
CA VAL A 8 -2.22 -19.68 3.26
C VAL A 8 -2.31 -19.86 1.74
N LEU A 9 -1.44 -19.19 1.00
CA LEU A 9 -1.20 -19.48 -0.40
C LEU A 9 -0.32 -20.72 -0.51
N GLU A 10 -0.86 -21.82 -1.01
CA GLU A 10 -0.14 -23.09 -1.12
C GLU A 10 0.85 -23.08 -2.30
N ARG A 11 0.45 -22.47 -3.41
CA ARG A 11 1.27 -22.31 -4.63
C ARG A 11 0.78 -21.11 -5.43
N PHE A 12 1.69 -20.38 -6.04
CA PHE A 12 1.37 -19.29 -6.96
C PHE A 12 1.09 -19.81 -8.37
N GLY A 13 0.50 -18.94 -9.22
CA GLY A 13 0.26 -19.23 -10.64
C GLY A 13 -0.84 -20.26 -10.91
N SER A 14 -1.76 -20.46 -9.98
CA SER A 14 -2.92 -21.33 -10.20
C SER A 14 -3.83 -20.74 -11.29
N PRO A 15 -4.48 -21.59 -12.12
CA PRO A 15 -5.33 -21.12 -13.20
C PRO A 15 -6.58 -20.41 -12.67
N ARG A 16 -7.04 -19.39 -13.40
CA ARG A 16 -8.34 -18.75 -13.16
C ARG A 16 -9.48 -19.62 -13.72
N PRO A 17 -10.69 -19.56 -13.15
CA PRO A 17 -11.10 -18.72 -12.03
C PRO A 17 -10.64 -19.30 -10.68
N PHE A 18 -10.18 -18.43 -9.78
CA PHE A 18 -9.66 -18.84 -8.46
C PHE A 18 -10.72 -19.48 -7.55
N ALA A 19 -12.00 -19.21 -7.78
CA ALA A 19 -13.09 -19.91 -7.12
C ALA A 19 -13.05 -21.44 -7.37
N THR A 20 -12.49 -21.88 -8.51
CA THR A 20 -12.36 -23.29 -8.87
C THR A 20 -10.98 -23.85 -8.45
N SER A 21 -9.90 -23.13 -8.75
CA SER A 21 -8.53 -23.60 -8.47
C SER A 21 -8.13 -23.51 -7.01
N ARG A 22 -8.81 -22.68 -6.21
CA ARG A 22 -8.66 -22.50 -4.77
C ARG A 22 -7.19 -22.47 -4.32
N PRO A 23 -6.37 -21.51 -4.79
CA PRO A 23 -4.95 -21.45 -4.46
C PRO A 23 -4.66 -21.13 -2.99
N ILE A 24 -5.65 -20.62 -2.27
CA ILE A 24 -5.58 -20.22 -0.86
C ILE A 24 -6.40 -21.20 -0.03
N THR A 25 -5.83 -21.64 1.09
CA THR A 25 -6.53 -22.46 2.11
C THR A 25 -6.57 -21.72 3.44
N ILE A 26 -7.68 -21.84 4.14
CA ILE A 26 -7.71 -21.43 5.55
C ILE A 26 -7.16 -22.60 6.35
N ALA A 27 -6.06 -22.36 7.05
CA ALA A 27 -5.31 -23.40 7.76
C ALA A 27 -5.05 -23.01 9.21
N ASP A 28 -4.97 -24.02 10.07
CA ASP A 28 -4.45 -23.89 11.42
C ASP A 28 -2.91 -23.93 11.34
N LEU A 29 -2.28 -22.97 11.99
CA LEU A 29 -0.85 -22.77 11.99
C LEU A 29 -0.34 -22.62 13.42
N ALA A 30 0.89 -23.03 13.65
CA ALA A 30 1.62 -22.72 14.87
C ALA A 30 2.42 -21.43 14.70
N LEU A 31 2.18 -20.47 15.58
CA LEU A 31 2.91 -19.20 15.64
C LEU A 31 3.86 -19.22 16.84
N ALA A 32 5.16 -19.13 16.58
CA ALA A 32 6.17 -19.02 17.61
C ALA A 32 6.08 -17.65 18.32
N PRO A 33 6.50 -17.55 19.60
CA PRO A 33 6.53 -16.27 20.30
C PRO A 33 7.45 -15.27 19.61
N PRO A 34 7.24 -13.95 19.85
CA PRO A 34 8.11 -12.92 19.30
C PRO A 34 9.55 -13.07 19.81
N GLY A 35 10.52 -12.94 18.91
CA GLY A 35 11.94 -12.85 19.23
C GLY A 35 12.38 -11.42 19.48
N THR A 36 13.70 -11.19 19.44
CA THR A 36 14.30 -9.85 19.58
C THR A 36 13.77 -8.91 18.51
N GLU A 37 13.38 -7.68 18.90
CA GLU A 37 12.80 -6.65 18.05
C GLU A 37 11.49 -7.06 17.36
N GLU A 38 10.77 -8.05 17.90
CA GLU A 38 9.50 -8.52 17.33
C GLU A 38 8.32 -8.31 18.30
N LEU A 39 7.12 -8.34 17.76
CA LEU A 39 5.85 -8.14 18.47
C LEU A 39 4.87 -9.23 18.07
N LEU A 40 4.10 -9.75 19.05
CA LEU A 40 2.87 -10.51 18.78
C LEU A 40 1.69 -9.53 18.73
N VAL A 41 0.96 -9.55 17.63
CA VAL A 41 -0.20 -8.69 17.41
C VAL A 41 -1.43 -9.54 17.11
N ARG A 42 -2.51 -9.31 17.85
CA ARG A 42 -3.83 -9.85 17.54
C ARG A 42 -4.46 -8.95 16.48
N ILE A 43 -4.78 -9.52 15.32
CA ILE A 43 -5.33 -8.79 14.18
C ILE A 43 -6.79 -8.38 14.46
N GLU A 44 -7.12 -7.12 14.22
CA GLU A 44 -8.49 -6.58 14.32
C GLU A 44 -9.10 -6.31 12.94
N ALA A 45 -8.27 -5.95 11.97
CA ALA A 45 -8.69 -5.76 10.58
C ALA A 45 -7.50 -5.94 9.64
N ALA A 46 -7.79 -6.42 8.42
CA ALA A 46 -6.82 -6.50 7.34
C ALA A 46 -7.48 -6.09 6.02
N GLY A 47 -6.75 -5.33 5.20
CA GLY A 47 -7.18 -4.92 3.88
C GLY A 47 -6.72 -5.91 2.80
N VAL A 48 -7.56 -6.15 1.79
CA VAL A 48 -7.21 -6.93 0.60
C VAL A 48 -6.71 -5.99 -0.49
N CYS A 49 -5.50 -6.18 -0.94
CA CYS A 49 -4.84 -5.34 -1.92
C CYS A 49 -4.56 -6.11 -3.22
N HIS A 50 -4.44 -5.38 -4.33
CA HIS A 50 -4.03 -5.98 -5.62
C HIS A 50 -2.64 -6.65 -5.54
N SER A 51 -1.79 -6.22 -4.62
CA SER A 51 -0.47 -6.84 -4.40
C SER A 51 -0.57 -8.28 -3.86
N ASP A 52 -1.59 -8.61 -3.05
CA ASP A 52 -1.86 -9.99 -2.62
C ASP A 52 -2.24 -10.84 -3.85
N LEU A 53 -3.13 -10.32 -4.70
CA LEU A 53 -3.52 -10.98 -5.95
C LEU A 53 -2.32 -11.22 -6.88
N SER A 54 -1.38 -10.28 -6.94
CA SER A 54 -0.18 -10.39 -7.78
C SER A 54 0.77 -11.51 -7.34
N VAL A 55 0.72 -11.93 -6.09
CA VAL A 55 1.43 -13.13 -5.61
C VAL A 55 0.65 -14.39 -5.98
N VAL A 56 -0.66 -14.38 -5.80
CA VAL A 56 -1.54 -15.52 -6.12
C VAL A 56 -1.47 -15.89 -7.60
N ASP A 57 -1.50 -14.89 -8.50
CA ASP A 57 -1.47 -15.12 -9.96
C ASP A 57 -0.06 -15.32 -10.53
N GLY A 58 1.00 -15.22 -9.69
CA GLY A 58 2.38 -15.45 -10.09
C GLY A 58 3.06 -14.27 -10.79
N ASN A 59 2.42 -13.11 -10.92
CA ASN A 59 3.06 -11.89 -11.42
C ASN A 59 4.20 -11.41 -10.51
N ARG A 60 4.13 -11.78 -9.21
CA ARG A 60 5.18 -11.56 -8.22
C ARG A 60 5.49 -12.87 -7.52
N VAL A 61 6.51 -13.56 -8.02
CA VAL A 61 6.96 -14.83 -7.46
C VAL A 61 7.48 -14.62 -6.04
N ARG A 62 6.96 -15.42 -5.11
CA ARG A 62 7.36 -15.46 -3.70
C ARG A 62 7.49 -16.92 -3.26
N PRO A 63 8.27 -17.21 -2.19
CA PRO A 63 8.32 -18.56 -1.64
C PRO A 63 6.94 -18.97 -1.09
N THR A 64 6.58 -20.24 -1.27
CA THR A 64 5.32 -20.84 -0.77
C THR A 64 5.63 -22.14 -0.02
N PRO A 65 4.75 -22.59 0.93
CA PRO A 65 3.49 -21.99 1.32
C PRO A 65 3.69 -20.66 2.09
N MET A 66 2.79 -19.67 1.88
CA MET A 66 2.93 -18.31 2.43
C MET A 66 1.62 -17.85 3.07
N LEU A 67 1.68 -17.35 4.31
CA LEU A 67 0.54 -16.69 4.95
C LEU A 67 0.40 -15.27 4.40
N LEU A 68 -0.71 -15.00 3.70
CA LEU A 68 -0.95 -13.76 2.99
C LEU A 68 -1.36 -12.59 3.90
N GLY A 69 -1.57 -11.42 3.29
CA GLY A 69 -1.98 -10.16 3.93
C GLY A 69 -0.78 -9.28 4.29
N HIS A 70 -0.80 -8.04 3.83
CA HIS A 70 0.30 -7.09 4.07
C HIS A 70 -0.18 -5.71 4.53
N GLU A 71 -1.48 -5.56 4.70
CA GLU A 71 -2.18 -4.35 5.13
C GLU A 71 -3.07 -4.73 6.30
N ALA A 72 -2.69 -4.40 7.54
CA ALA A 72 -3.41 -4.82 8.72
C ALA A 72 -3.26 -3.84 9.89
N ALA A 73 -4.15 -3.97 10.87
CA ALA A 73 -4.06 -3.32 12.16
C ALA A 73 -4.49 -4.29 13.26
N GLY A 74 -3.95 -4.09 14.46
CA GLY A 74 -4.27 -4.97 15.58
C GLY A 74 -3.77 -4.44 16.91
N ILE A 75 -3.89 -5.25 17.93
CA ILE A 75 -3.48 -4.96 19.31
C ILE A 75 -2.22 -5.73 19.65
N ILE A 76 -1.22 -5.08 20.18
CA ILE A 76 -0.02 -5.75 20.73
C ILE A 76 -0.42 -6.58 21.92
N GLU A 77 -0.10 -7.87 21.90
CA GLU A 77 -0.33 -8.81 23.02
C GLU A 77 0.96 -9.25 23.71
N GLN A 78 2.09 -9.26 22.98
CA GLN A 78 3.41 -9.50 23.55
C GLN A 78 4.47 -8.63 22.86
N VAL A 79 5.51 -8.31 23.59
CA VAL A 79 6.71 -7.64 23.09
C VAL A 79 7.92 -8.54 23.29
N GLY A 80 8.77 -8.64 22.29
CA GLY A 80 10.04 -9.35 22.37
C GLY A 80 11.14 -8.46 22.98
N ASP A 81 12.29 -9.07 23.22
CA ASP A 81 13.47 -8.37 23.76
C ASP A 81 13.88 -7.22 22.83
N GLY A 82 14.39 -6.13 23.41
CA GLY A 82 14.85 -4.94 22.67
C GLY A 82 13.74 -3.95 22.30
N VAL A 83 12.46 -4.32 22.38
CA VAL A 83 11.35 -3.42 22.12
C VAL A 83 10.97 -2.64 23.39
N ASN A 84 11.21 -1.31 23.37
CA ASN A 84 11.05 -0.46 24.56
C ASN A 84 10.14 0.76 24.35
N ASP A 85 9.65 0.98 23.13
CA ASP A 85 8.95 2.20 22.71
C ASP A 85 7.47 1.97 22.39
N VAL A 86 7.00 0.71 22.50
CA VAL A 86 5.59 0.34 22.43
C VAL A 86 5.24 -0.63 23.54
N SER A 87 3.94 -0.77 23.85
CA SER A 87 3.46 -1.54 24.99
C SER A 87 2.30 -2.46 24.63
N VAL A 88 2.15 -3.54 25.38
CA VAL A 88 0.97 -4.43 25.32
C VAL A 88 -0.31 -3.60 25.49
N GLY A 89 -1.31 -3.90 24.68
CA GLY A 89 -2.58 -3.22 24.64
C GLY A 89 -2.63 -2.01 23.71
N GLN A 90 -1.54 -1.54 23.15
CA GLN A 90 -1.57 -0.49 22.11
C GLN A 90 -2.11 -1.03 20.78
N ARG A 91 -2.86 -0.18 20.04
CA ARG A 91 -3.22 -0.45 18.66
C ARG A 91 -2.08 -0.04 17.75
N VAL A 92 -1.79 -0.86 16.75
CA VAL A 92 -0.76 -0.59 15.75
C VAL A 92 -1.31 -0.75 14.34
N VAL A 93 -0.83 0.11 13.45
CA VAL A 93 -0.90 -0.06 12.00
C VAL A 93 0.30 -0.89 11.57
N MET A 94 0.09 -1.89 10.73
CA MET A 94 1.17 -2.69 10.16
C MET A 94 1.53 -2.19 8.76
N THR A 95 2.82 -2.08 8.50
CA THR A 95 3.36 -1.61 7.22
C THR A 95 4.21 -2.70 6.57
N PHE A 96 4.02 -2.91 5.29
CA PHE A 96 4.66 -4.01 4.56
C PHE A 96 6.13 -3.78 4.22
N LEU A 97 6.68 -2.60 4.44
CA LEU A 97 8.08 -2.30 4.24
C LEU A 97 8.71 -1.79 5.55
N PRO A 98 9.31 -2.69 6.33
CA PRO A 98 10.02 -2.27 7.54
C PRO A 98 11.20 -1.37 7.20
N ARG A 99 11.46 -0.37 8.02
CA ARG A 99 12.60 0.53 7.86
C ARG A 99 13.62 0.28 8.97
N CYS A 100 14.78 -0.27 8.64
CA CYS A 100 15.85 -0.55 9.63
C CYS A 100 16.43 0.73 10.29
N GLY A 101 16.18 1.90 9.70
CA GLY A 101 16.59 3.20 10.22
C GLY A 101 18.01 3.64 9.88
N HIS A 102 18.91 2.75 9.47
CA HIS A 102 20.34 3.02 9.36
C HIS A 102 20.98 2.70 8.00
N CYS A 103 20.30 1.99 7.09
CA CYS A 103 20.84 1.74 5.74
C CYS A 103 20.80 3.02 4.88
N ALA A 104 21.61 3.05 3.81
CA ALA A 104 21.67 4.18 2.88
C ALA A 104 20.30 4.62 2.39
N ALA A 105 19.41 3.68 2.11
CA ALA A 105 18.04 3.97 1.70
C ALA A 105 17.20 4.62 2.81
N CYS A 106 17.35 4.20 4.07
CA CYS A 106 16.56 4.76 5.18
C CYS A 106 16.87 6.23 5.48
N VAL A 107 18.08 6.71 5.15
CA VAL A 107 18.47 8.11 5.35
C VAL A 107 18.01 9.03 4.21
N THR A 108 17.34 8.51 3.17
CA THR A 108 16.84 9.30 2.02
C THR A 108 15.44 9.90 2.25
N ASP A 109 14.94 9.93 3.47
CA ASP A 109 13.63 10.48 3.82
C ASP A 109 12.45 9.82 3.02
N GLY A 110 12.55 8.51 2.81
CA GLY A 110 11.52 7.74 2.08
C GLY A 110 11.70 7.67 0.56
N LEU A 111 12.68 8.35 0.00
CA LEU A 111 12.92 8.36 -1.46
C LEU A 111 13.17 6.96 -2.02
N THR A 112 13.91 6.14 -1.27
CA THR A 112 14.20 4.76 -1.65
C THR A 112 13.73 3.76 -0.59
N PRO A 113 13.31 2.54 -0.98
CA PRO A 113 12.88 1.51 -0.05
C PRO A 113 14.05 0.97 0.76
N CYS A 114 13.79 0.61 2.02
CA CYS A 114 14.78 -0.01 2.91
C CYS A 114 15.39 -1.28 2.28
N GLU A 115 16.70 -1.34 2.14
CA GLU A 115 17.39 -2.48 1.51
C GLU A 115 17.23 -3.78 2.33
N PRO A 116 17.55 -3.83 3.65
CA PRO A 116 17.31 -5.02 4.46
C PRO A 116 15.83 -5.43 4.53
N GLY A 117 14.90 -4.45 4.60
CA GLY A 117 13.47 -4.71 4.60
C GLY A 117 13.00 -5.34 3.29
N SER A 118 13.48 -4.84 2.15
CA SER A 118 13.19 -5.39 0.83
C SER A 118 13.76 -6.81 0.66
N ALA A 119 14.96 -7.06 1.16
CA ALA A 119 15.59 -8.37 1.14
C ALA A 119 14.80 -9.40 1.97
N ALA A 120 14.39 -9.04 3.19
CA ALA A 120 13.55 -9.89 4.05
C ALA A 120 12.20 -10.20 3.40
N ASN A 121 11.55 -9.20 2.82
CA ASN A 121 10.29 -9.35 2.09
C ASN A 121 10.42 -10.31 0.89
N ASN A 122 11.54 -10.25 0.15
CA ASN A 122 11.78 -11.15 -0.97
C ASN A 122 12.05 -12.59 -0.50
N ALA A 123 12.71 -12.75 0.65
CA ALA A 123 12.97 -14.05 1.25
C ALA A 123 11.73 -14.66 1.96
N GLY A 124 10.66 -13.89 2.17
CA GLY A 124 9.49 -14.34 2.92
C GLY A 124 9.75 -14.47 4.42
N THR A 125 10.63 -13.63 4.97
CA THR A 125 10.99 -13.59 6.40
C THR A 125 10.63 -12.26 7.03
N LEU A 126 10.72 -12.17 8.35
CA LEU A 126 10.72 -10.91 9.08
C LEU A 126 12.05 -10.17 8.88
N LEU A 127 12.09 -8.86 9.14
CA LEU A 127 13.34 -8.12 9.21
C LEU A 127 14.25 -8.78 10.27
N GLY A 128 15.50 -9.06 9.91
CA GLY A 128 16.39 -9.88 10.76
C GLY A 128 16.36 -11.38 10.44
N GLY A 129 15.52 -11.84 9.49
CA GLY A 129 15.49 -13.23 9.01
C GLY A 129 14.59 -14.16 9.83
N GLY A 130 13.84 -13.66 10.82
CA GLY A 130 12.94 -14.46 11.66
C GLY A 130 11.87 -15.17 10.83
N MET A 131 11.61 -16.45 11.18
CA MET A 131 10.50 -17.26 10.66
C MET A 131 9.70 -17.76 11.86
N ARG A 132 8.44 -17.34 11.98
CA ARG A 132 7.62 -17.61 13.18
C ARG A 132 6.43 -18.50 12.91
N LEU A 133 6.18 -18.87 11.64
CA LEU A 133 5.03 -19.63 11.20
C LEU A 133 5.44 -21.05 10.81
N SER A 134 4.66 -22.05 11.25
CA SER A 134 4.80 -23.43 10.81
C SER A 134 3.43 -24.13 10.73
N ARG A 135 3.39 -25.21 9.93
CA ARG A 135 2.27 -26.15 9.85
C ARG A 135 2.85 -27.58 9.99
N GLY A 136 2.70 -28.16 11.16
CA GLY A 136 3.49 -29.34 11.52
C GLY A 136 4.99 -29.01 11.53
N ASP A 137 5.78 -29.80 10.81
CA ASP A 137 7.23 -29.60 10.65
C ASP A 137 7.60 -28.64 9.52
N ASP A 138 6.62 -28.26 8.68
CA ASP A 138 6.86 -27.40 7.52
C ASP A 138 6.82 -25.93 7.90
N LYS A 139 7.79 -25.16 7.38
CA LYS A 139 7.82 -23.70 7.50
C LYS A 139 6.77 -23.07 6.59
N VAL A 140 6.10 -22.01 7.08
CA VAL A 140 5.22 -21.16 6.31
C VAL A 140 5.86 -19.78 6.22
N PHE A 141 5.97 -19.22 5.01
CA PHE A 141 6.64 -17.96 4.76
C PHE A 141 5.76 -16.76 5.14
N HIS A 142 6.42 -15.67 5.52
CA HIS A 142 5.76 -14.39 5.82
C HIS A 142 5.51 -13.57 4.55
N HIS A 143 4.29 -13.06 4.40
CA HIS A 143 3.99 -12.12 3.32
C HIS A 143 4.34 -10.70 3.74
N LEU A 144 5.43 -10.18 3.15
CA LEU A 144 5.89 -8.81 3.32
C LEU A 144 6.05 -8.41 4.80
N GLY A 145 6.49 -9.33 5.64
CA GLY A 145 6.74 -9.10 7.05
C GLY A 145 5.50 -8.83 7.92
N VAL A 146 4.29 -8.98 7.38
CA VAL A 146 3.01 -8.71 8.08
C VAL A 146 2.19 -9.98 8.26
N SER A 147 1.86 -10.71 7.16
CA SER A 147 1.01 -11.92 7.21
C SER A 147 -0.34 -11.68 7.90
N GLY A 148 -1.05 -10.60 7.53
CA GLY A 148 -2.20 -10.09 8.25
C GLY A 148 -3.51 -10.83 8.02
N PHE A 149 -3.60 -11.79 7.06
CA PHE A 149 -4.81 -12.59 6.87
C PHE A 149 -4.83 -13.78 7.84
N ALA A 150 -4.74 -13.45 9.12
CA ALA A 150 -4.74 -14.41 10.21
C ALA A 150 -5.35 -13.80 11.47
N THR A 151 -5.57 -14.64 12.50
CA THR A 151 -6.04 -14.16 13.81
C THR A 151 -4.95 -13.38 14.57
N HIS A 152 -3.68 -13.78 14.40
CA HIS A 152 -2.51 -13.15 15.02
C HIS A 152 -1.34 -13.18 14.05
N ALA A 153 -0.41 -12.24 14.22
CA ALA A 153 0.85 -12.20 13.51
C ALA A 153 2.00 -11.84 14.47
N VAL A 154 3.18 -12.40 14.20
CA VAL A 154 4.43 -11.87 14.74
C VAL A 154 5.09 -11.01 13.67
N VAL A 155 5.45 -9.79 14.02
CA VAL A 155 6.02 -8.80 13.12
C VAL A 155 7.24 -8.14 13.76
N ASN A 156 8.16 -7.62 12.96
CA ASN A 156 9.26 -6.82 13.48
C ASN A 156 8.75 -5.44 13.95
N ARG A 157 9.35 -4.87 14.99
CA ARG A 157 9.00 -3.53 15.51
C ARG A 157 9.03 -2.46 14.41
N ALA A 158 9.95 -2.54 13.48
CA ALA A 158 10.09 -1.61 12.36
C ALA A 158 8.94 -1.71 11.31
N SER A 159 8.05 -2.68 11.46
CA SER A 159 6.87 -2.87 10.60
C SER A 159 5.58 -2.32 11.22
N VAL A 160 5.62 -1.67 12.38
CA VAL A 160 4.41 -1.18 13.04
C VAL A 160 4.53 0.28 13.45
N VAL A 161 3.41 0.98 13.39
CA VAL A 161 3.25 2.36 13.90
C VAL A 161 2.10 2.39 14.89
N PRO A 162 2.32 2.81 16.15
CA PRO A 162 1.27 2.92 17.13
C PRO A 162 0.27 4.02 16.74
N VAL A 163 -1.01 3.75 16.97
CA VAL A 163 -2.10 4.72 16.79
C VAL A 163 -3.05 4.68 17.98
N ASP A 164 -3.75 5.78 18.22
CA ASP A 164 -4.69 5.87 19.32
C ASP A 164 -5.91 4.97 19.09
N ARG A 165 -6.60 4.61 20.17
CA ARG A 165 -7.74 3.70 20.12
C ARG A 165 -8.99 4.29 19.48
N ASP A 166 -9.07 5.61 19.30
CA ASP A 166 -10.15 6.29 18.58
C ASP A 166 -10.12 6.00 17.06
N VAL A 167 -8.95 5.63 16.51
CA VAL A 167 -8.84 5.22 15.10
C VAL A 167 -9.45 3.82 14.93
N PRO A 168 -10.58 3.66 14.22
CA PRO A 168 -11.23 2.36 14.05
C PRO A 168 -10.32 1.35 13.33
N PRO A 169 -10.37 0.04 13.68
CA PRO A 169 -9.48 -0.97 13.09
C PRO A 169 -9.49 -0.99 11.55
N PRO A 170 -10.64 -0.89 10.85
CA PRO A 170 -10.64 -0.84 9.38
C PRO A 170 -9.92 0.40 8.81
N VAL A 171 -10.02 1.56 9.47
CA VAL A 171 -9.30 2.77 9.10
C VAL A 171 -7.81 2.56 9.32
N ALA A 172 -7.43 2.08 10.52
CA ALA A 172 -6.04 1.80 10.88
C ALA A 172 -5.36 0.85 9.87
N ALA A 173 -6.03 -0.23 9.46
CA ALA A 173 -5.50 -1.17 8.48
C ALA A 173 -5.16 -0.48 7.15
N LEU A 174 -6.06 0.36 6.62
CA LEU A 174 -5.88 1.07 5.35
C LEU A 174 -4.76 2.12 5.37
N LEU A 175 -4.38 2.60 6.56
CA LEU A 175 -3.24 3.52 6.69
C LEU A 175 -1.90 2.86 6.31
N GLY A 176 -1.75 1.53 6.50
CA GLY A 176 -0.48 0.82 6.33
C GLY A 176 -0.04 0.59 4.88
N CYS A 177 -0.95 0.66 3.91
CA CYS A 177 -0.64 0.41 2.51
C CYS A 177 -1.29 1.44 1.58
N ALA A 178 -2.63 1.41 1.42
CA ALA A 178 -3.32 2.23 0.44
C ALA A 178 -3.09 3.74 0.69
N MET A 179 -3.21 4.19 1.94
CA MET A 179 -3.01 5.59 2.31
C MET A 179 -1.54 6.01 2.21
N LEU A 180 -0.61 5.22 2.73
CA LEU A 180 0.82 5.51 2.58
C LEU A 180 1.21 5.58 1.10
N THR A 181 0.70 4.68 0.25
CA THR A 181 1.09 4.64 -1.17
C THR A 181 0.48 5.80 -1.96
N GLY A 182 -0.84 5.91 -1.97
CA GLY A 182 -1.53 6.92 -2.77
C GLY A 182 -1.45 8.32 -2.15
N GLY A 183 -1.74 8.41 -0.86
CA GLY A 183 -1.64 9.66 -0.11
C GLY A 183 -0.20 10.15 -0.01
N GLY A 184 0.74 9.26 0.26
CA GLY A 184 2.17 9.59 0.32
C GLY A 184 2.72 10.09 -1.01
N ALA A 185 2.27 9.55 -2.15
CA ALA A 185 2.65 10.08 -3.47
C ALA A 185 2.29 11.57 -3.62
N VAL A 186 1.12 11.96 -3.11
CA VAL A 186 0.70 13.38 -3.11
C VAL A 186 1.45 14.19 -2.06
N LEU A 187 1.54 13.68 -0.82
CA LEU A 187 2.11 14.37 0.33
C LEU A 187 3.63 14.55 0.21
N ASN A 188 4.35 13.48 -0.14
CA ASN A 188 5.82 13.47 -0.11
C ASN A 188 6.45 13.89 -1.42
N VAL A 189 5.85 13.52 -2.56
CA VAL A 189 6.43 13.74 -3.90
C VAL A 189 5.67 14.82 -4.68
N GLY A 190 4.36 14.76 -4.70
CA GLY A 190 3.50 15.68 -5.44
C GLY A 190 3.58 17.11 -4.92
N LYS A 191 3.33 17.28 -3.64
CA LYS A 191 3.36 18.57 -2.94
C LYS A 191 2.64 19.67 -3.71
N PRO A 192 1.35 19.46 -4.06
CA PRO A 192 0.63 20.41 -4.89
C PRO A 192 0.42 21.74 -4.16
N ARG A 193 0.35 22.83 -4.91
CA ARG A 193 0.15 24.20 -4.41
C ARG A 193 -1.25 24.70 -4.78
N PRO A 194 -1.81 25.66 -4.05
CA PRO A 194 -3.06 26.33 -4.43
C PRO A 194 -3.02 26.79 -5.90
N GLY A 195 -4.13 26.58 -6.61
CA GLY A 195 -4.27 26.89 -8.04
C GLY A 195 -3.73 25.79 -8.99
N GLN A 196 -3.09 24.76 -8.48
CA GLN A 196 -2.62 23.64 -9.31
C GLN A 196 -3.69 22.55 -9.47
N THR A 197 -3.62 21.86 -10.61
CA THR A 197 -4.38 20.64 -10.87
C THR A 197 -3.54 19.42 -10.48
N VAL A 198 -4.19 18.48 -9.78
CA VAL A 198 -3.71 17.11 -9.54
C VAL A 198 -4.60 16.15 -10.30
N ALA A 199 -4.02 15.34 -11.19
CA ALA A 199 -4.72 14.25 -11.85
C ALA A 199 -4.31 12.89 -11.25
N VAL A 200 -5.27 11.98 -11.10
CA VAL A 200 -5.01 10.63 -10.62
C VAL A 200 -5.50 9.63 -11.65
N VAL A 201 -4.59 8.83 -12.19
CA VAL A 201 -4.85 7.80 -13.22
C VAL A 201 -4.86 6.42 -12.56
N GLY A 202 -6.01 5.74 -12.62
CA GLY A 202 -6.28 4.50 -11.88
C GLY A 202 -6.92 4.79 -10.52
N LEU A 203 -8.24 4.59 -10.42
CA LEU A 203 -9.06 4.93 -9.26
C LEU A 203 -9.41 3.68 -8.40
N GLY A 204 -8.43 2.79 -8.21
CA GLY A 204 -8.47 1.75 -7.19
C GLY A 204 -8.25 2.32 -5.78
N GLY A 205 -8.05 1.47 -4.77
CA GLY A 205 -7.84 1.90 -3.38
C GLY A 205 -6.71 2.93 -3.23
N VAL A 206 -5.56 2.68 -3.86
CA VAL A 206 -4.41 3.60 -3.87
C VAL A 206 -4.73 4.91 -4.58
N GLY A 207 -5.39 4.85 -5.74
CA GLY A 207 -5.77 6.06 -6.47
C GLY A 207 -6.80 6.90 -5.74
N MET A 208 -7.81 6.28 -5.12
CA MET A 208 -8.78 7.00 -4.29
C MET A 208 -8.12 7.63 -3.05
N ALA A 209 -7.12 6.96 -2.45
CA ALA A 209 -6.31 7.56 -1.38
C ALA A 209 -5.55 8.80 -1.87
N ALA A 210 -5.00 8.77 -3.09
CA ALA A 210 -4.37 9.94 -3.71
C ALA A 210 -5.39 11.07 -3.98
N VAL A 211 -6.59 10.76 -4.48
CA VAL A 211 -7.69 11.72 -4.67
C VAL A 211 -8.05 12.40 -3.36
N MET A 212 -8.34 11.63 -2.31
CA MET A 212 -8.70 12.19 -0.99
C MET A 212 -7.59 13.07 -0.42
N THR A 213 -6.34 12.63 -0.54
CA THR A 213 -5.20 13.41 -0.05
C THR A 213 -5.04 14.71 -0.85
N ALA A 214 -5.20 14.68 -2.18
CA ALA A 214 -5.14 15.89 -3.01
C ALA A 214 -6.27 16.87 -2.66
N LEU A 215 -7.48 16.39 -2.38
CA LEU A 215 -8.62 17.19 -1.94
C LEU A 215 -8.39 17.87 -0.58
N SER A 216 -7.51 17.32 0.26
CA SER A 216 -7.16 17.94 1.54
C SER A 216 -6.30 19.20 1.39
N TYR A 217 -5.76 19.50 0.22
CA TYR A 217 -5.00 20.71 -0.06
C TYR A 217 -5.94 21.84 -0.51
N ALA A 218 -5.91 22.96 0.18
CA ALA A 218 -6.74 24.11 -0.17
C ALA A 218 -6.40 24.65 -1.56
N GLY A 219 -7.44 24.91 -2.36
CA GLY A 219 -7.29 25.52 -3.70
C GLY A 219 -6.66 24.60 -4.76
N VAL A 220 -6.57 23.30 -4.50
CA VAL A 220 -6.13 22.30 -5.49
C VAL A 220 -7.33 21.79 -6.27
N HIS A 221 -7.22 21.76 -7.60
CA HIS A 221 -8.21 21.16 -8.48
C HIS A 221 -7.87 19.67 -8.71
N VAL A 222 -8.80 18.75 -8.46
CA VAL A 222 -8.56 17.30 -8.52
C VAL A 222 -9.35 16.65 -9.64
N VAL A 223 -8.65 15.93 -10.52
CA VAL A 223 -9.20 15.20 -11.68
C VAL A 223 -8.94 13.71 -11.50
N GLY A 224 -10.00 12.88 -11.54
CA GLY A 224 -9.89 11.42 -11.57
C GLY A 224 -9.89 10.88 -12.99
N VAL A 225 -9.10 9.84 -13.27
CA VAL A 225 -9.08 9.17 -14.59
C VAL A 225 -9.10 7.65 -14.41
N ASP A 226 -10.12 7.00 -14.97
CA ASP A 226 -10.25 5.53 -14.96
C ASP A 226 -11.08 5.05 -16.16
N GLN A 227 -10.96 3.79 -16.52
CA GLN A 227 -11.76 3.19 -17.59
C GLN A 227 -13.17 2.79 -17.13
N LEU A 228 -13.35 2.55 -15.83
CA LEU A 228 -14.57 1.99 -15.25
C LEU A 228 -15.52 3.11 -14.77
N PRO A 229 -16.76 3.19 -15.30
CA PRO A 229 -17.72 4.24 -14.94
C PRO A 229 -18.01 4.34 -13.44
N GLU A 230 -18.07 3.20 -12.74
CA GLU A 230 -18.30 3.17 -11.30
C GLU A 230 -17.14 3.79 -10.52
N LYS A 231 -15.89 3.71 -11.01
CA LYS A 231 -14.73 4.36 -10.41
C LYS A 231 -14.77 5.88 -10.59
N LEU A 232 -15.19 6.33 -11.77
CA LEU A 232 -15.40 7.76 -12.05
C LEU A 232 -16.49 8.34 -11.14
N THR A 233 -17.59 7.62 -10.98
CA THR A 233 -18.66 8.00 -10.05
C THR A 233 -18.15 8.08 -8.62
N GLY A 234 -17.38 7.08 -8.17
CA GLY A 234 -16.78 7.04 -6.84
C GLY A 234 -15.86 8.24 -6.58
N ALA A 235 -15.02 8.62 -7.54
CA ALA A 235 -14.14 9.79 -7.42
C ALA A 235 -14.94 11.10 -7.29
N ARG A 236 -16.02 11.27 -8.07
CA ARG A 236 -16.91 12.44 -7.94
C ARG A 236 -17.63 12.47 -6.59
N THR A 237 -18.07 11.32 -6.10
CA THR A 237 -18.70 11.20 -4.77
C THR A 237 -17.73 11.60 -3.66
N LEU A 238 -16.43 11.30 -3.79
CA LEU A 238 -15.39 11.72 -2.87
C LEU A 238 -15.05 13.22 -2.98
N GLY A 239 -15.55 13.92 -4.00
CA GLY A 239 -15.33 15.35 -4.20
C GLY A 239 -14.34 15.69 -5.31
N ALA A 240 -13.89 14.75 -6.13
CA ALA A 240 -13.10 15.08 -7.32
C ALA A 240 -13.89 16.06 -8.20
N HIS A 241 -13.25 17.12 -8.61
CA HIS A 241 -13.89 18.21 -9.36
C HIS A 241 -14.32 17.71 -10.74
N GLU A 242 -13.52 16.84 -11.34
CA GLU A 242 -13.78 16.21 -12.62
C GLU A 242 -13.36 14.74 -12.59
N ALA A 243 -14.00 13.93 -13.43
CA ALA A 243 -13.57 12.54 -13.63
C ALA A 243 -13.88 12.10 -15.06
N TYR A 244 -12.91 11.47 -15.72
CA TYR A 244 -12.90 11.15 -17.13
C TYR A 244 -12.40 9.73 -17.42
N THR A 245 -12.81 9.17 -18.53
CA THR A 245 -12.04 8.11 -19.17
C THR A 245 -10.72 8.66 -19.70
N PRO A 246 -9.69 7.82 -19.96
CA PRO A 246 -8.43 8.29 -20.56
C PRO A 246 -8.63 9.07 -21.86
N GLN A 247 -9.56 8.62 -22.70
CA GLN A 247 -9.88 9.26 -23.99
C GLN A 247 -10.54 10.63 -23.78
N GLU A 248 -11.51 10.71 -22.88
CA GLU A 248 -12.19 11.98 -22.54
C GLU A 248 -11.22 12.98 -21.92
N ALA A 249 -10.35 12.55 -20.99
CA ALA A 249 -9.34 13.42 -20.39
C ALA A 249 -8.40 14.02 -21.44
N THR A 250 -7.99 13.21 -22.42
CA THR A 250 -7.16 13.68 -23.54
C THR A 250 -7.93 14.66 -24.45
N ALA A 251 -9.17 14.34 -24.81
CA ALA A 251 -10.02 15.18 -25.67
C ALA A 251 -10.37 16.53 -24.99
N ALA A 252 -10.57 16.52 -23.67
CA ALA A 252 -10.80 17.72 -22.86
C ALA A 252 -9.52 18.56 -22.66
N GLY A 253 -8.35 18.08 -23.11
CA GLY A 253 -7.09 18.80 -22.97
C GLY A 253 -6.60 18.90 -21.52
N VAL A 254 -6.96 17.94 -20.65
CA VAL A 254 -6.55 17.93 -19.24
C VAL A 254 -5.03 18.03 -19.15
N LYS A 255 -4.54 19.01 -18.38
CA LYS A 255 -3.12 19.17 -18.03
C LYS A 255 -2.99 19.45 -16.54
N ALA A 256 -2.18 18.64 -15.85
CA ALA A 256 -1.99 18.71 -14.41
C ALA A 256 -0.52 18.93 -14.04
N ALA A 257 -0.29 19.77 -13.04
CA ALA A 257 1.05 19.98 -12.49
C ALA A 257 1.61 18.74 -11.77
N VAL A 258 0.69 17.94 -11.20
CA VAL A 258 1.01 16.68 -10.54
C VAL A 258 0.08 15.61 -11.10
N VAL A 259 0.64 14.50 -11.58
CA VAL A 259 -0.15 13.34 -12.03
C VAL A 259 0.32 12.12 -11.26
N VAL A 260 -0.61 11.46 -10.56
CA VAL A 260 -0.34 10.19 -9.86
C VAL A 260 -0.87 9.03 -10.69
N GLU A 261 -0.01 8.11 -11.08
CA GLU A 261 -0.37 6.86 -11.74
C GLU A 261 -0.42 5.72 -10.73
N ALA A 262 -1.60 5.12 -10.54
CA ALA A 262 -1.88 4.10 -9.54
C ALA A 262 -2.50 2.81 -10.10
N ALA A 263 -2.57 2.66 -11.42
CA ALA A 263 -3.13 1.47 -12.08
C ALA A 263 -2.09 0.35 -12.27
N GLY A 264 -0.81 0.71 -12.36
CA GLY A 264 0.25 -0.26 -12.62
C GLY A 264 0.19 -0.90 -14.02
N HIS A 265 -0.30 -0.15 -15.02
CA HIS A 265 -0.41 -0.62 -16.40
C HIS A 265 0.29 0.32 -17.36
N PRO A 266 1.03 -0.18 -18.38
CA PRO A 266 1.77 0.67 -19.33
C PRO A 266 0.93 1.80 -19.93
N ALA A 267 -0.25 1.50 -20.47
CA ALA A 267 -1.13 2.51 -21.06
C ALA A 267 -1.61 3.58 -20.07
N ALA A 268 -1.78 3.21 -18.79
CA ALA A 268 -2.13 4.17 -17.74
C ALA A 268 -0.97 5.12 -17.45
N LEU A 269 0.27 4.62 -17.43
CA LEU A 269 1.46 5.44 -17.24
C LEU A 269 1.70 6.35 -18.46
N GLU A 270 1.49 5.87 -19.68
CA GLU A 270 1.56 6.70 -20.91
C GLU A 270 0.49 7.81 -20.87
N THR A 271 -0.73 7.48 -20.45
CA THR A 271 -1.80 8.46 -20.20
C THR A 271 -1.37 9.51 -19.16
N ALA A 272 -0.85 9.06 -18.02
CA ALA A 272 -0.40 9.96 -16.95
C ALA A 272 0.68 10.94 -17.44
N ILE A 273 1.66 10.45 -18.20
CA ILE A 273 2.71 11.28 -18.82
C ILE A 273 2.09 12.29 -19.81
N ALA A 274 1.12 11.85 -20.62
CA ALA A 274 0.45 12.74 -21.59
C ALA A 274 -0.37 13.84 -20.91
N LEU A 275 -0.98 13.57 -19.75
CA LEU A 275 -1.74 14.54 -18.96
C LEU A 275 -0.85 15.47 -18.11
N THR A 276 0.44 15.21 -18.00
CA THR A 276 1.36 16.06 -17.24
C THR A 276 1.61 17.38 -17.96
N ALA A 277 1.42 18.50 -17.29
CA ALA A 277 1.69 19.83 -17.81
C ALA A 277 3.19 20.10 -17.98
N ALA A 278 3.55 21.14 -18.71
CA ALA A 278 4.93 21.65 -18.75
C ALA A 278 5.39 22.02 -17.32
N GLY A 279 6.62 21.67 -16.98
CA GLY A 279 7.17 21.80 -15.62
C GLY A 279 6.55 20.87 -14.57
N GLY A 280 5.58 20.02 -14.97
CA GLY A 280 4.87 19.10 -14.09
C GLY A 280 5.62 17.79 -13.85
N ARG A 281 5.04 16.97 -12.99
CA ARG A 281 5.61 15.67 -12.60
C ARG A 281 4.58 14.56 -12.67
N THR A 282 4.96 13.45 -13.29
CA THR A 282 4.26 12.16 -13.22
C THR A 282 4.88 11.33 -12.10
N ILE A 283 4.06 10.83 -11.18
CA ILE A 283 4.47 9.99 -10.05
C ILE A 283 3.82 8.63 -10.25
N THR A 284 4.62 7.58 -10.50
CA THR A 284 4.09 6.23 -10.65
C THR A 284 4.27 5.45 -9.35
N VAL A 285 3.17 4.94 -8.81
CA VAL A 285 3.09 4.08 -7.64
C VAL A 285 2.53 2.69 -7.97
N GLY A 286 1.89 2.57 -9.13
CA GLY A 286 1.38 1.30 -9.63
C GLY A 286 2.52 0.32 -9.92
N LEU A 287 2.29 -0.96 -9.60
CA LEU A 287 3.28 -2.00 -9.81
C LEU A 287 2.92 -2.84 -11.04
N PRO A 288 3.50 -2.57 -12.22
CA PRO A 288 3.25 -3.34 -13.43
C PRO A 288 3.92 -4.72 -13.38
N ARG A 289 3.62 -5.57 -14.36
CA ARG A 289 4.38 -6.80 -14.59
C ARG A 289 5.86 -6.49 -14.84
N PRO A 290 6.79 -7.38 -14.46
CA PRO A 290 8.24 -7.11 -14.61
C PRO A 290 8.70 -6.92 -16.08
N ASP A 291 7.98 -7.50 -17.03
CA ASP A 291 8.24 -7.41 -18.47
C ASP A 291 7.54 -6.22 -19.16
N ALA A 292 6.74 -5.45 -18.42
CA ALA A 292 6.01 -4.30 -18.97
C ALA A 292 6.98 -3.22 -19.51
N ARG A 293 6.59 -2.60 -20.62
CA ARG A 293 7.34 -1.51 -21.26
C ARG A 293 6.39 -0.39 -21.64
N ILE A 294 6.90 0.83 -21.62
CA ILE A 294 6.21 2.02 -22.11
C ILE A 294 6.97 2.63 -23.27
N SER A 295 6.25 3.37 -24.14
CA SER A 295 6.83 4.16 -25.20
C SER A 295 6.59 5.65 -24.94
N VAL A 296 7.66 6.42 -24.75
CA VAL A 296 7.58 7.85 -24.44
C VAL A 296 8.58 8.64 -25.27
N SER A 297 8.23 9.88 -25.66
CA SER A 297 9.13 10.77 -26.35
C SER A 297 10.08 11.46 -25.35
N PRO A 298 11.41 11.27 -25.46
CA PRO A 298 12.35 11.97 -24.60
C PRO A 298 12.30 13.50 -24.77
N LEU A 299 11.98 13.98 -25.97
CA LEU A 299 11.90 15.42 -26.25
C LEU A 299 10.90 16.14 -25.36
N GLY A 300 9.75 15.51 -25.05
CA GLY A 300 8.75 16.09 -24.14
C GLY A 300 9.27 16.34 -22.73
N PHE A 301 10.19 15.49 -22.23
CA PHE A 301 10.84 15.74 -20.94
C PHE A 301 11.77 16.94 -20.98
N VAL A 302 12.60 17.03 -22.02
CA VAL A 302 13.59 18.12 -22.14
C VAL A 302 12.93 19.46 -22.46
N ALA A 303 12.09 19.49 -23.50
CA ALA A 303 11.49 20.74 -23.99
C ALA A 303 10.46 21.35 -23.04
N GLU A 304 9.77 20.53 -22.26
CA GLU A 304 8.72 20.97 -21.34
C GLU A 304 9.11 20.85 -19.87
N GLY A 305 10.32 20.41 -19.55
CA GLY A 305 10.81 20.28 -18.17
C GLY A 305 10.00 19.31 -17.31
N ARG A 306 9.38 18.27 -17.91
CA ARG A 306 8.60 17.27 -17.19
C ARG A 306 9.48 16.31 -16.43
N SER A 307 8.94 15.68 -15.37
CA SER A 307 9.60 14.62 -14.60
C SER A 307 8.75 13.36 -14.56
N LEU A 308 9.39 12.21 -14.60
CA LEU A 308 8.81 10.90 -14.24
C LEU A 308 9.51 10.38 -13.01
N ILE A 309 8.75 10.11 -11.94
CA ILE A 309 9.26 9.76 -10.62
C ILE A 309 8.62 8.45 -10.17
N GLY A 310 9.44 7.43 -9.88
CA GLY A 310 8.96 6.23 -9.19
C GLY A 310 8.81 6.50 -7.68
N SER A 311 7.73 6.02 -7.09
CA SER A 311 7.45 6.24 -5.66
C SER A 311 6.93 4.96 -5.03
N TYR A 312 7.83 4.19 -4.39
CA TYR A 312 7.48 2.97 -3.69
C TYR A 312 6.89 3.32 -2.31
N LEU A 313 5.74 2.72 -1.96
CA LEU A 313 4.98 3.03 -0.75
C LEU A 313 4.71 4.55 -0.59
N GLY A 314 4.56 5.29 -1.70
CA GLY A 314 4.34 6.74 -1.66
C GLY A 314 5.54 7.55 -1.16
N SER A 315 6.76 7.00 -1.24
CA SER A 315 7.97 7.59 -0.64
C SER A 315 7.78 7.92 0.84
N ALA A 316 7.04 7.07 1.54
CA ALA A 316 6.63 7.31 2.92
C ALA A 316 7.69 6.89 3.94
N VAL A 317 7.69 7.61 5.05
CA VAL A 317 8.29 7.21 6.32
C VAL A 317 7.13 6.95 7.28
N PRO A 318 6.75 5.68 7.54
CA PRO A 318 5.50 5.35 8.24
C PRO A 318 5.32 6.09 9.57
N ASP A 319 6.33 6.14 10.43
CA ASP A 319 6.29 6.81 11.74
C ASP A 319 6.04 8.32 11.63
N ARG A 320 6.41 8.95 10.51
CA ARG A 320 6.15 10.36 10.21
C ARG A 320 4.78 10.57 9.59
N ASP A 321 4.41 9.73 8.63
CA ASP A 321 3.30 10.02 7.72
C ASP A 321 1.96 9.47 8.24
N ILE A 322 1.94 8.32 8.93
CA ILE A 322 0.71 7.76 9.50
C ILE A 322 0.07 8.74 10.51
N PRO A 323 0.81 9.35 11.46
CA PRO A 323 0.22 10.37 12.32
C PRO A 323 -0.40 11.56 11.56
N GLN A 324 0.20 12.00 10.45
CA GLN A 324 -0.37 13.08 9.63
C GLN A 324 -1.70 12.65 8.97
N PHE A 325 -1.79 11.41 8.47
CA PHE A 325 -3.05 10.88 7.93
C PHE A 325 -4.12 10.72 9.01
N VAL A 326 -3.75 10.31 10.22
CA VAL A 326 -4.67 10.26 11.38
C VAL A 326 -5.23 11.64 11.69
N GLU A 327 -4.40 12.69 11.73
CA GLU A 327 -4.86 14.06 11.96
C GLU A 327 -5.79 14.58 10.84
N LEU A 328 -5.49 14.28 9.59
CA LEU A 328 -6.37 14.59 8.46
C LEU A 328 -7.70 13.85 8.56
N TRP A 329 -7.68 12.59 8.98
CA TRP A 329 -8.88 11.79 9.23
C TRP A 329 -9.71 12.37 10.38
N ARG A 330 -9.10 12.66 11.54
CA ARG A 330 -9.78 13.26 12.71
C ARG A 330 -10.42 14.60 12.38
N SER A 331 -9.78 15.40 11.54
CA SER A 331 -10.33 16.68 11.09
C SER A 331 -11.43 16.54 10.02
N GLY A 332 -11.81 15.33 9.63
CA GLY A 332 -12.81 15.07 8.57
C GLY A 332 -12.35 15.39 7.16
N ARG A 333 -11.07 15.70 6.98
CA ARG A 333 -10.49 16.05 5.65
C ARG A 333 -10.08 14.82 4.82
N LEU A 334 -10.07 13.65 5.46
CA LEU A 334 -9.63 12.40 4.84
C LEU A 334 -10.60 11.27 5.19
N PRO A 335 -11.67 11.06 4.42
CA PRO A 335 -12.72 10.09 4.71
C PRO A 335 -12.25 8.66 4.35
N VAL A 336 -11.28 8.11 5.11
CA VAL A 336 -10.64 6.81 4.86
C VAL A 336 -11.64 5.67 4.82
N GLU A 337 -12.74 5.74 5.58
CA GLU A 337 -13.83 4.76 5.61
C GLU A 337 -14.44 4.52 4.22
N SER A 338 -14.40 5.51 3.34
CA SER A 338 -14.92 5.42 1.96
C SER A 338 -14.17 4.42 1.10
N LEU A 339 -12.98 3.99 1.51
CA LEU A 339 -12.22 2.93 0.84
C LEU A 339 -12.71 1.52 1.17
N VAL A 340 -13.49 1.37 2.24
CA VAL A 340 -14.03 0.06 2.64
C VAL A 340 -15.23 -0.28 1.76
N SER A 341 -15.05 -1.12 0.76
CA SER A 341 -16.11 -1.55 -0.16
C SER A 341 -16.96 -2.69 0.40
N SER A 342 -16.37 -3.58 1.18
CA SER A 342 -17.05 -4.72 1.80
C SER A 342 -16.27 -5.22 3.02
N ARG A 343 -16.95 -6.00 3.87
CA ARG A 343 -16.33 -6.70 4.99
C ARG A 343 -16.62 -8.18 4.86
N ILE A 344 -15.59 -8.98 5.02
CA ILE A 344 -15.66 -10.45 4.99
C ILE A 344 -14.98 -11.00 6.23
N THR A 345 -15.31 -12.21 6.62
CA THR A 345 -14.60 -12.97 7.67
C THR A 345 -13.47 -13.78 7.06
N LEU A 346 -12.63 -14.34 7.91
CA LEU A 346 -11.57 -15.25 7.46
C LEU A 346 -12.14 -16.62 7.04
N ASP A 347 -13.36 -16.94 7.47
CA ASP A 347 -14.06 -18.21 7.16
C ASP A 347 -14.79 -18.17 5.82
#